data_31b3f63cf7d7f4a9203cfff252617f23
#
_entry.id   31b3f63cf7d7f4a9203cfff252617f23
#
_cell.length_a   1.000
_cell.length_b   1.000
_cell.length_c   1.000
_cell.angle_alpha   90.00
_cell.angle_beta   90.00
_cell.angle_gamma   90.00
#
_symmetry.space_group_name_H-M   'P 1'
#
loop_
_entity.id
_entity.type
_entity.pdbx_description
1 polymer ?
#
loop_
_entity_poly.entity_id
_entity_poly.type
_entity_poly.pdbx_seq_one_letter_code
_entity_poly.pdbx_strand_id
1 'polypeptide(L)'
;MNGYVKIFNGYRHAYGIADWTNATVDPESGKKKPDYRWTYEEFTDQIYQDHLTGEKSVGAQPTNENGDAKFGVIDIDPKEYEGFNKQFYLETIQKYDLPLIPIESKSGGLHLYLFMAEF
;
A
#
# COMPACT_ATOMS: atom_id res chain seq x y z
N MET A 1 14.10 14.03 -6.17
CA MET A 1 13.15 13.01 -5.62
C MET A 1 11.78 13.35 -6.17
N ASN A 2 11.14 12.41 -6.88
CA ASN A 2 9.80 12.65 -7.38
C ASN A 2 8.77 12.67 -6.23
N GLY A 3 7.57 13.23 -6.49
CA GLY A 3 6.55 13.38 -5.45
C GLY A 3 6.10 12.06 -4.82
N TYR A 4 6.08 10.97 -5.59
CA TYR A 4 5.69 9.65 -5.12
C TYR A 4 6.66 9.10 -4.06
N VAL A 5 7.97 9.16 -4.36
CA VAL A 5 9.01 8.73 -3.40
C VAL A 5 8.95 9.56 -2.12
N LYS A 6 8.68 10.86 -2.26
CA LYS A 6 8.57 11.77 -1.12
C LYS A 6 7.44 11.40 -0.16
N ILE A 7 6.33 10.92 -0.70
CA ILE A 7 5.14 10.53 0.08
C ILE A 7 5.29 9.13 0.68
N PHE A 8 5.77 8.16 -0.11
CA PHE A 8 5.88 6.76 0.28
C PHE A 8 7.28 6.34 0.74
N ASN A 9 8.10 7.29 1.15
CA ASN A 9 9.42 6.99 1.69
C ASN A 9 9.30 6.35 3.09
N GLY A 10 10.07 5.31 3.30
CA GLY A 10 10.15 4.58 4.57
C GLY A 10 11.52 3.93 4.71
N TYR A 11 11.55 2.62 4.93
CA TYR A 11 12.80 1.86 4.98
C TYR A 11 13.41 1.73 3.60
N ARG A 12 14.71 2.09 3.49
CA ARG A 12 15.40 2.14 2.19
C ARG A 12 16.31 0.94 1.91
N HIS A 13 16.55 0.09 2.90
CA HIS A 13 17.50 -1.02 2.80
C HIS A 13 16.85 -2.37 2.54
N ALA A 14 15.55 -2.39 2.29
CA ALA A 14 14.80 -3.57 1.90
C ALA A 14 13.43 -3.17 1.34
N TYR A 15 12.84 -4.04 0.53
CA TYR A 15 11.49 -3.87 0.02
C TYR A 15 10.86 -5.21 -0.37
N GLY A 16 9.55 -5.25 -0.45
CA GLY A 16 8.80 -6.40 -0.93
C GLY A 16 8.73 -6.46 -2.45
N ILE A 17 8.72 -7.67 -2.99
CA ILE A 17 8.52 -7.92 -4.43
C ILE A 17 7.33 -8.85 -4.60
N ALA A 18 6.43 -8.51 -5.52
CA ALA A 18 5.39 -9.41 -6.01
C ALA A 18 5.80 -9.97 -7.38
N ASP A 19 6.24 -11.22 -7.39
CA ASP A 19 6.69 -11.91 -8.62
C ASP A 19 5.50 -12.60 -9.31
N TRP A 20 5.01 -11.96 -10.37
CA TRP A 20 3.89 -12.47 -11.15
C TRP A 20 4.29 -13.56 -12.16
N THR A 21 5.58 -13.71 -12.46
CA THR A 21 6.05 -14.78 -13.36
C THR A 21 5.96 -16.15 -12.70
N ASN A 22 6.07 -16.19 -11.37
CA ASN A 22 5.89 -17.38 -10.53
C ASN A 22 4.54 -17.41 -9.81
N ALA A 23 3.54 -16.72 -10.34
CA ALA A 23 2.21 -16.66 -9.75
C ALA A 23 1.54 -18.03 -9.72
N THR A 24 0.84 -18.31 -8.62
CA THR A 24 0.00 -19.51 -8.47
C THR A 24 -1.48 -19.11 -8.52
N VAL A 25 -2.33 -20.11 -8.80
CA VAL A 25 -3.79 -19.91 -8.76
C VAL A 25 -4.33 -20.45 -7.44
N ASP A 26 -5.03 -19.60 -6.72
CA ASP A 26 -5.74 -20.01 -5.52
C ASP A 26 -6.87 -20.98 -5.90
N PRO A 27 -6.87 -22.22 -5.36
CA PRO A 27 -7.85 -23.24 -5.75
C PRO A 27 -9.29 -22.91 -5.29
N GLU A 28 -9.46 -22.09 -4.26
CA GLU A 28 -10.78 -21.74 -3.76
C GLU A 28 -11.39 -20.55 -4.52
N SER A 29 -10.60 -19.51 -4.77
CA SER A 29 -11.07 -18.28 -5.41
C SER A 29 -10.81 -18.19 -6.91
N GLY A 30 -9.93 -19.04 -7.46
CA GLY A 30 -9.46 -18.97 -8.84
C GLY A 30 -8.59 -17.75 -9.15
N LYS A 31 -8.25 -16.94 -8.15
CA LYS A 31 -7.44 -15.73 -8.31
C LYS A 31 -5.96 -16.08 -8.41
N LYS A 32 -5.27 -15.41 -9.32
CA LYS A 32 -3.80 -15.42 -9.36
C LYS A 32 -3.24 -14.68 -8.13
N LYS A 33 -2.29 -15.34 -7.46
CA LYS A 33 -1.48 -14.76 -6.40
C LYS A 33 -0.02 -14.78 -6.84
N PRO A 34 0.67 -13.64 -6.80
CA PRO A 34 2.10 -13.61 -7.10
C PRO A 34 2.87 -14.31 -6.00
N ASP A 35 4.10 -14.69 -6.29
CA ASP A 35 5.05 -15.09 -5.27
C ASP A 35 5.56 -13.83 -4.56
N TYR A 36 5.24 -13.69 -3.28
CA TYR A 36 5.70 -12.57 -2.46
C TYR A 36 7.01 -12.92 -1.80
N ARG A 37 8.01 -12.06 -1.99
CA ARG A 37 9.30 -12.19 -1.33
C ARG A 37 9.81 -10.85 -0.87
N TRP A 38 10.72 -10.89 0.08
CA TRP A 38 11.42 -9.74 0.60
C TRP A 38 12.84 -9.71 0.06
N THR A 39 13.35 -8.55 -0.38
CA THR A 39 14.74 -8.37 -0.77
C THR A 39 15.42 -7.38 0.14
N TYR A 40 16.67 -7.65 0.50
CA TYR A 40 17.51 -6.80 1.34
C TYR A 40 18.46 -5.96 0.48
N GLU A 41 17.92 -5.41 -0.59
CA GLU A 41 18.60 -4.49 -1.48
C GLU A 41 18.10 -3.07 -1.24
N GLU A 42 18.87 -2.07 -1.65
CA GLU A 42 18.49 -0.68 -1.51
C GLU A 42 17.26 -0.35 -2.36
N PHE A 43 16.27 0.24 -1.72
CA PHE A 43 15.04 0.70 -2.37
C PHE A 43 15.26 2.07 -2.99
N THR A 44 15.89 2.09 -4.18
CA THR A 44 16.28 3.31 -4.89
C THR A 44 15.09 4.03 -5.51
N ASP A 45 15.30 5.31 -5.87
CA ASP A 45 14.28 6.08 -6.59
C ASP A 45 13.93 5.44 -7.95
N GLN A 46 14.87 4.72 -8.57
CA GLN A 46 14.62 3.99 -9.81
C GLN A 46 13.61 2.84 -9.59
N ILE A 47 13.71 2.12 -8.47
CA ILE A 47 12.74 1.04 -8.14
C ILE A 47 11.33 1.62 -7.97
N TYR A 48 11.18 2.78 -7.34
CA TYR A 48 9.89 3.47 -7.28
C TYR A 48 9.38 3.86 -8.68
N GLN A 49 10.27 4.32 -9.54
CA GLN A 49 9.91 4.68 -10.91
C GLN A 49 9.47 3.44 -11.72
N ASP A 50 10.17 2.33 -11.60
CA ASP A 50 9.83 1.04 -12.23
C ASP A 50 8.45 0.55 -11.78
N HIS A 51 8.10 0.78 -10.50
CA HIS A 51 6.77 0.49 -10.00
C HIS A 51 5.70 1.37 -10.65
N LEU A 52 5.94 2.66 -10.75
CA LEU A 52 4.99 3.60 -11.37
C LEU A 52 4.77 3.32 -12.87
N THR A 53 5.78 2.83 -13.56
CA THR A 53 5.67 2.45 -14.99
C THR A 53 5.10 1.04 -15.21
N GLY A 54 4.92 0.29 -14.12
CA GLY A 54 4.40 -1.07 -14.18
C GLY A 54 5.44 -2.15 -14.50
N GLU A 55 6.72 -1.80 -14.54
CA GLU A 55 7.81 -2.75 -14.78
C GLU A 55 8.04 -3.68 -13.58
N LYS A 56 7.82 -3.14 -12.37
CA LYS A 56 7.98 -3.90 -11.12
C LYS A 56 6.75 -3.74 -10.24
N SER A 57 6.43 -4.80 -9.52
CA SER A 57 5.42 -4.75 -8.45
C SER A 57 6.14 -4.88 -7.11
N VAL A 58 6.20 -3.79 -6.37
CA VAL A 58 6.97 -3.71 -5.13
C VAL A 58 6.13 -3.17 -3.97
N GLY A 59 6.55 -3.48 -2.75
CA GLY A 59 5.95 -2.97 -1.52
C GLY A 59 6.98 -2.27 -0.66
N ALA A 60 6.64 -1.09 -0.16
CA ALA A 60 7.47 -0.32 0.77
C ALA A 60 7.15 -0.69 2.22
N GLN A 61 8.17 -0.70 3.07
CA GLN A 61 7.99 -0.71 4.50
C GLN A 61 7.86 0.73 4.99
N PRO A 62 6.74 1.11 5.63
CA PRO A 62 6.53 2.50 6.07
C PRO A 62 7.52 2.99 7.12
N THR A 63 7.99 2.10 7.99
CA THR A 63 8.84 2.44 9.12
C THR A 63 10.32 2.48 8.71
N ASN A 64 11.00 3.59 9.00
CA ASN A 64 12.43 3.76 8.77
C ASN A 64 13.30 3.07 9.84
N GLU A 65 14.63 3.27 9.78
CA GLU A 65 15.59 2.66 10.72
C GLU A 65 15.40 3.12 12.17
N ASN A 66 14.84 4.30 12.37
CA ASN A 66 14.62 4.87 13.71
C ASN A 66 13.27 4.44 14.32
N GLY A 67 12.46 3.71 13.58
CA GLY A 67 11.11 3.34 13.99
C GLY A 67 10.04 4.39 13.68
N ASP A 68 10.38 5.44 12.94
CA ASP A 68 9.46 6.50 12.54
C ASP A 68 8.77 6.16 11.24
N ALA A 69 7.56 6.63 11.04
CA ALA A 69 6.78 6.44 9.82
C ALA A 69 6.25 7.77 9.31
N LYS A 70 6.24 7.91 7.99
CA LYS A 70 5.76 9.10 7.29
C LYS A 70 4.36 8.93 6.73
N PHE A 71 3.92 7.71 6.61
CA PHE A 71 2.57 7.37 6.22
C PHE A 71 2.10 6.12 6.93
N GLY A 72 0.79 5.99 7.04
CA GLY A 72 0.12 4.79 7.52
C GLY A 72 -1.12 4.52 6.70
N VAL A 73 -1.65 3.32 6.79
CA VAL A 73 -2.86 2.92 6.09
C VAL A 73 -3.75 2.09 6.98
N ILE A 74 -5.05 2.36 6.91
CA ILE A 74 -6.09 1.49 7.48
C ILE A 74 -6.71 0.74 6.33
N ASP A 75 -6.62 -0.59 6.36
CA ASP A 75 -7.23 -1.46 5.36
C ASP A 75 -8.61 -1.91 5.85
N ILE A 76 -9.66 -1.58 5.08
CA ILE A 76 -11.03 -1.98 5.37
C ILE A 76 -11.46 -2.96 4.27
N ASP A 77 -11.40 -4.26 4.59
CA ASP A 77 -11.83 -5.32 3.69
C ASP A 77 -13.32 -5.63 3.94
N PRO A 78 -14.18 -5.57 2.90
CA PRO A 78 -15.60 -5.89 3.03
C PRO A 78 -15.90 -7.28 3.60
N LYS A 79 -14.97 -8.22 3.45
CA LYS A 79 -15.13 -9.58 3.96
C LYS A 79 -15.00 -9.67 5.48
N GLU A 80 -14.30 -8.73 6.09
CA GLU A 80 -14.04 -8.71 7.53
C GLU A 80 -15.06 -7.88 8.33
N TYR A 81 -15.84 -7.05 7.62
CA TYR A 81 -16.80 -6.14 8.24
C TYR A 81 -18.18 -6.38 7.69
N GLU A 82 -19.05 -7.01 8.50
CA GLU A 82 -20.45 -7.18 8.18
C GLU A 82 -21.14 -5.81 8.01
N GLY A 83 -21.90 -5.66 6.93
CA GLY A 83 -22.58 -4.41 6.64
C GLY A 83 -21.65 -3.29 6.13
N PHE A 84 -20.48 -3.65 5.56
CA PHE A 84 -19.57 -2.67 4.96
C PHE A 84 -20.31 -1.73 4.01
N ASN A 85 -20.17 -0.43 4.24
CA ASN A 85 -20.75 0.63 3.42
C ASN A 85 -19.70 1.70 3.16
N LYS A 86 -19.16 1.71 1.95
CA LYS A 86 -18.13 2.66 1.51
C LYS A 86 -18.56 4.11 1.74
N GLN A 87 -19.80 4.43 1.40
CA GLN A 87 -20.33 5.79 1.52
C GLN A 87 -20.34 6.29 2.97
N PHE A 88 -20.62 5.42 3.93
CA PHE A 88 -20.55 5.76 5.35
C PHE A 88 -19.14 6.22 5.78
N TYR A 89 -18.09 5.53 5.32
CA TYR A 89 -16.72 5.92 5.62
C TYR A 89 -16.34 7.25 4.98
N LEU A 90 -16.71 7.47 3.72
CA LEU A 90 -16.44 8.71 3.00
C LEU A 90 -17.13 9.90 3.67
N GLU A 91 -18.40 9.75 4.04
CA GLU A 91 -19.16 10.79 4.73
C GLU A 91 -18.61 11.07 6.13
N THR A 92 -18.16 10.03 6.86
CA THR A 92 -17.56 10.18 8.19
C THR A 92 -16.25 10.95 8.14
N ILE A 93 -15.38 10.65 7.17
CA ILE A 93 -14.12 11.37 6.95
C ILE A 93 -14.41 12.84 6.69
N GLN A 94 -15.38 13.14 5.84
CA GLN A 94 -15.75 14.51 5.50
C GLN A 94 -16.40 15.24 6.67
N LYS A 95 -17.33 14.59 7.36
CA LYS A 95 -18.08 15.18 8.50
C LYS A 95 -17.17 15.61 9.65
N TYR A 96 -16.15 14.82 9.96
CA TYR A 96 -15.23 15.08 11.06
C TYR A 96 -13.89 15.68 10.61
N ASP A 97 -13.78 16.04 9.32
CA ASP A 97 -12.55 16.57 8.72
C ASP A 97 -11.32 15.74 9.09
N LEU A 98 -11.43 14.43 8.95
CA LEU A 98 -10.34 13.51 9.29
C LEU A 98 -9.22 13.62 8.24
N PRO A 99 -7.95 13.62 8.67
CA PRO A 99 -6.80 13.73 7.76
C PRO A 99 -6.51 12.39 7.05
N LEU A 100 -7.54 11.76 6.50
CA LEU A 100 -7.46 10.47 5.84
C LEU A 100 -7.81 10.61 4.36
N ILE A 101 -6.99 10.00 3.50
CA ILE A 101 -7.22 9.97 2.06
C ILE A 101 -7.75 8.58 1.70
N PRO A 102 -9.03 8.46 1.30
CA PRO A 102 -9.61 7.19 0.92
C PRO A 102 -9.24 6.82 -0.52
N ILE A 103 -8.75 5.61 -0.70
CA ILE A 103 -8.47 5.01 -2.00
C ILE A 103 -9.20 3.68 -2.07
N GLU A 104 -9.94 3.45 -3.14
CA GLU A 104 -10.63 2.18 -3.36
C GLU A 104 -9.62 1.05 -3.55
N SER A 105 -9.79 -0.03 -2.78
CA SER A 105 -8.94 -1.21 -2.91
C SER A 105 -9.42 -2.12 -4.05
N LYS A 106 -8.53 -3.00 -4.51
CA LYS A 106 -8.81 -3.97 -5.57
C LYS A 106 -10.00 -4.90 -5.26
N SER A 107 -10.24 -5.17 -3.98
CA SER A 107 -11.35 -6.03 -3.51
C SER A 107 -12.68 -5.30 -3.34
N GLY A 108 -12.74 -4.01 -3.65
CA GLY A 108 -13.94 -3.17 -3.46
C GLY A 108 -14.04 -2.56 -2.06
N GLY A 109 -13.02 -2.71 -1.23
CA GLY A 109 -12.90 -2.06 0.06
C GLY A 109 -12.24 -0.68 -0.02
N LEU A 110 -11.71 -0.21 1.11
CA LEU A 110 -11.02 1.07 1.21
C LEU A 110 -9.65 0.91 1.86
N HIS A 111 -8.68 1.61 1.31
CA HIS A 111 -7.44 1.97 1.97
C HIS A 111 -7.53 3.43 2.40
N LEU A 112 -7.46 3.69 3.70
CA LEU A 112 -7.47 5.03 4.26
C LEU A 112 -6.04 5.42 4.62
N TYR A 113 -5.45 6.33 3.85
CA TYR A 113 -4.07 6.77 4.05
C TYR A 113 -3.99 7.99 4.94
N LEU A 114 -3.06 7.95 5.88
CA LEU A 114 -2.61 9.10 6.66
C LEU A 114 -1.18 9.43 6.24
N PHE A 115 -0.93 10.65 5.82
CA PHE A 115 0.40 11.13 5.45
C PHE A 115 0.88 12.20 6.42
N MET A 116 2.15 12.11 6.81
CA MET A 116 2.86 13.08 7.64
C MET A 116 3.82 13.89 6.78
N ALA A 117 4.04 15.16 7.13
CA ALA A 117 5.00 16.01 6.42
C ALA A 117 6.45 15.56 6.64
N GLU A 118 6.73 15.06 7.83
CA GLU A 118 8.05 14.61 8.29
C GLU A 118 7.94 13.27 9.00
N PHE A 119 9.08 12.61 9.14
CA PHE A 119 9.18 11.40 9.96
C PHE A 119 9.00 11.71 11.45
#